data_eb9c2b88c245069bfcba6742805061b1
#
_entry.id   eb9c2b88c245069bfcba6742805061b1
#
_cell.length_a   1.000
_cell.length_b   1.000
_cell.length_c   1.000
_cell.angle_alpha   90.00
_cell.angle_beta   90.00
_cell.angle_gamma   90.00
#
_symmetry.space_group_name_H-M   'P 1'
#
loop_
_entity.id
_entity.type
_entity.pdbx_description
1 polymer ?
#
loop_
_entity_poly.entity_id
_entity_poly.type
_entity_poly.pdbx_seq_one_letter_code
_entity_poly.pdbx_strand_id
1 'polypeptide(L)'
;HTCAIETFATERWDAIIAINLSAAFHTMKAALPGMRERGWGRIVNIASVHGLVASVNKAAYLAAKHGLVGLSKGVALETATHGITVNCICPGWTDTVLIQPQIEARAAAHGGDRAAGVRDLLREKQPNLTLLPPERIGDVAVFLCSEAAAGITGVALPVDGGWTAQ
;
A
#
# COMPACT_ATOMS: atom_id res chain seq x y z
N HIS A 1 14.00 3.74 -2.88
CA HIS A 1 15.33 3.70 -2.29
C HIS A 1 15.44 2.53 -1.34
N THR A 2 16.47 1.71 -1.50
CA THR A 2 16.74 0.51 -0.67
C THR A 2 18.21 0.53 -0.27
N CYS A 3 18.49 0.51 1.03
CA CYS A 3 19.83 0.35 1.60
C CYS A 3 19.75 -0.09 3.05
N ALA A 4 20.88 -0.53 3.61
CA ALA A 4 20.96 -0.88 5.03
C ALA A 4 20.68 0.34 5.91
N ILE A 5 20.16 0.12 7.12
CA ILE A 5 19.67 1.21 7.98
C ILE A 5 20.78 2.16 8.41
N GLU A 6 21.98 1.64 8.65
CA GLU A 6 23.15 2.41 9.07
C GLU A 6 23.70 3.36 7.98
N THR A 7 23.35 3.11 6.72
CA THR A 7 23.74 3.94 5.57
C THR A 7 22.56 4.71 4.97
N PHE A 8 21.38 4.66 5.62
CA PHE A 8 20.20 5.32 5.11
C PHE A 8 20.27 6.83 5.33
N ALA A 9 20.27 7.62 4.25
CA ALA A 9 20.34 9.07 4.34
C ALA A 9 19.08 9.64 5.01
N THR A 10 19.27 10.52 6.01
CA THR A 10 18.18 11.12 6.80
C THR A 10 17.19 11.89 5.93
N GLU A 11 17.68 12.64 4.94
CA GLU A 11 16.86 13.41 4.01
C GLU A 11 15.94 12.48 3.17
N ARG A 12 16.42 11.29 2.85
CA ARG A 12 15.61 10.27 2.15
C ARG A 12 14.57 9.64 3.06
N TRP A 13 14.91 9.42 4.32
CA TRP A 13 13.96 8.99 5.33
C TRP A 13 12.83 10.01 5.47
N ASP A 14 13.17 11.28 5.70
CA ASP A 14 12.19 12.36 5.88
C ASP A 14 11.27 12.49 4.67
N ALA A 15 11.81 12.46 3.45
CA ALA A 15 11.02 12.51 2.23
C ALA A 15 10.06 11.31 2.08
N ILE A 16 10.50 10.09 2.41
CA ILE A 16 9.66 8.91 2.35
C ILE A 16 8.52 8.98 3.38
N ILE A 17 8.81 9.40 4.60
CA ILE A 17 7.80 9.59 5.66
C ILE A 17 6.82 10.70 5.25
N ALA A 18 7.30 11.83 4.77
CA ALA A 18 6.46 12.94 4.33
C ALA A 18 5.47 12.52 3.25
N ILE A 19 5.91 11.79 2.22
CA ILE A 19 5.09 11.40 1.08
C ILE A 19 4.16 10.22 1.43
N ASN A 20 4.67 9.19 2.13
CA ASN A 20 3.93 7.93 2.30
C ASN A 20 3.10 7.86 3.59
N LEU A 21 3.31 8.77 4.55
CA LEU A 21 2.57 8.81 5.81
C LEU A 21 1.99 10.18 6.10
N SER A 22 2.81 11.23 6.18
CA SER A 22 2.35 12.56 6.60
C SER A 22 1.33 13.15 5.62
N ALA A 23 1.50 12.92 4.31
CA ALA A 23 0.55 13.38 3.29
C ALA A 23 -0.86 12.80 3.53
N ALA A 24 -0.98 11.52 3.87
CA ALA A 24 -2.26 10.89 4.19
C ALA A 24 -2.89 11.51 5.45
N PHE A 25 -2.10 11.77 6.51
CA PHE A 25 -2.56 12.48 7.69
C PHE A 25 -3.13 13.86 7.33
N HIS A 26 -2.40 14.67 6.57
CA HIS A 26 -2.85 16.01 6.19
C HIS A 26 -4.13 15.97 5.35
N THR A 27 -4.22 15.03 4.41
CA THR A 27 -5.41 14.85 3.56
C THR A 27 -6.62 14.45 4.39
N MET A 28 -6.49 13.47 5.29
CA MET A 28 -7.57 13.05 6.18
C MET A 28 -8.00 14.17 7.12
N LYS A 29 -7.05 14.88 7.74
CA LYS A 29 -7.33 16.05 8.60
C LYS A 29 -8.15 17.11 7.88
N ALA A 30 -7.86 17.37 6.61
CA ALA A 30 -8.59 18.36 5.81
C ALA A 30 -9.99 17.88 5.38
N ALA A 31 -10.14 16.57 5.08
CA ALA A 31 -11.39 16.03 4.55
C ALA A 31 -12.44 15.71 5.64
N LEU A 32 -12.01 15.28 6.82
CA LEU A 32 -12.89 14.77 7.86
C LEU A 32 -13.95 15.74 8.37
N PRO A 33 -13.70 17.07 8.58
CA PRO A 33 -14.73 17.98 9.01
C PRO A 33 -15.96 17.97 8.11
N GLY A 34 -15.77 18.11 6.79
CA GLY A 34 -16.89 18.07 5.83
C GLY A 34 -17.53 16.69 5.70
N MET A 35 -16.77 15.60 5.90
CA MET A 35 -17.36 14.24 5.96
C MET A 35 -18.26 14.07 7.19
N ARG A 36 -17.83 14.57 8.36
CA ARG A 36 -18.64 14.52 9.59
C ARG A 36 -19.92 15.35 9.46
N GLU A 37 -19.82 16.54 8.87
CA GLU A 37 -20.96 17.43 8.67
C GLU A 37 -22.09 16.79 7.84
N ARG A 38 -21.71 16.08 6.74
CA ARG A 38 -22.70 15.39 5.89
C ARG A 38 -23.08 13.97 6.34
N GLY A 39 -22.47 13.45 7.42
CA GLY A 39 -22.74 12.11 7.92
C GLY A 39 -22.32 10.98 6.97
N TRP A 40 -21.39 11.25 6.05
CA TRP A 40 -20.92 10.27 5.06
C TRP A 40 -19.49 10.55 4.62
N GLY A 41 -18.69 9.49 4.51
CA GLY A 41 -17.33 9.56 3.97
C GLY A 41 -16.75 8.19 3.68
N ARG A 42 -15.85 8.14 2.70
CA ARG A 42 -15.07 6.96 2.36
C ARG A 42 -13.61 7.39 2.18
N ILE A 43 -12.73 6.81 2.98
CA ILE A 43 -11.28 7.04 2.90
C ILE A 43 -10.62 5.70 2.58
N VAL A 44 -9.90 5.67 1.47
CA VAL A 44 -9.14 4.49 1.04
C VAL A 44 -7.68 4.90 0.88
N ASN A 45 -6.84 4.42 1.78
CA ASN A 45 -5.40 4.65 1.72
C ASN A 45 -4.71 3.51 0.98
N ILE A 46 -3.88 3.83 -0.01
CA ILE A 46 -3.06 2.82 -0.69
C ILE A 46 -1.78 2.61 0.13
N ALA A 47 -1.83 1.55 0.95
CA ALA A 47 -0.68 1.13 1.75
C ALA A 47 0.30 0.26 0.91
N SER A 48 0.56 -0.95 1.33
CA SER A 48 1.38 -1.97 0.67
C SER A 48 1.32 -3.25 1.50
N VAL A 49 1.68 -4.40 0.96
CA VAL A 49 2.07 -5.57 1.77
C VAL A 49 3.13 -5.21 2.82
N HIS A 50 3.98 -4.23 2.54
CA HIS A 50 4.96 -3.68 3.50
C HIS A 50 4.36 -2.84 4.63
N GLY A 51 3.05 -2.73 4.71
CA GLY A 51 2.32 -2.29 5.90
C GLY A 51 1.88 -3.45 6.80
N LEU A 52 2.12 -4.71 6.37
CA LEU A 52 1.74 -5.95 7.05
C LEU A 52 2.94 -6.84 7.37
N VAL A 53 3.90 -6.91 6.44
CA VAL A 53 5.12 -7.72 6.53
C VAL A 53 6.36 -6.90 6.19
N ALA A 54 7.54 -7.39 6.57
CA ALA A 54 8.80 -6.71 6.36
C ALA A 54 9.61 -7.25 5.17
N SER A 55 10.56 -6.45 4.72
CA SER A 55 11.67 -6.84 3.85
C SER A 55 12.92 -6.04 4.25
N VAL A 56 14.09 -6.63 4.06
CA VAL A 56 15.37 -5.98 4.35
C VAL A 56 15.57 -4.72 3.50
N ASN A 57 16.36 -3.79 4.01
CA ASN A 57 16.80 -2.57 3.30
C ASN A 57 15.67 -1.59 2.92
N LYS A 58 14.52 -1.64 3.59
CA LYS A 58 13.34 -0.77 3.33
C LYS A 58 12.85 -0.04 4.57
N ALA A 59 13.71 0.29 5.52
CA ALA A 59 13.33 0.81 6.84
C ALA A 59 12.31 1.95 6.78
N ALA A 60 12.58 3.02 6.04
CA ALA A 60 11.69 4.18 5.93
C ALA A 60 10.33 3.83 5.31
N TYR A 61 10.33 3.00 4.26
CA TYR A 61 9.10 2.59 3.59
C TYR A 61 8.24 1.68 4.47
N LEU A 62 8.88 0.75 5.19
CA LEU A 62 8.20 -0.10 6.18
C LEU A 62 7.58 0.72 7.29
N ALA A 63 8.34 1.66 7.88
CA ALA A 63 7.84 2.54 8.93
C ALA A 63 6.64 3.35 8.43
N ALA A 64 6.73 3.95 7.24
CA ALA A 64 5.65 4.73 6.65
C ALA A 64 4.38 3.90 6.39
N LYS A 65 4.53 2.69 5.79
CA LYS A 65 3.37 1.88 5.41
C LYS A 65 2.72 1.17 6.61
N HIS A 66 3.49 0.73 7.61
CA HIS A 66 2.92 0.27 8.89
C HIS A 66 2.26 1.42 9.64
N GLY A 67 2.90 2.60 9.67
CA GLY A 67 2.32 3.81 10.26
C GLY A 67 1.01 4.22 9.60
N LEU A 68 0.91 4.11 8.26
CA LEU A 68 -0.31 4.41 7.50
C LEU A 68 -1.46 3.45 7.87
N VAL A 69 -1.17 2.16 8.02
CA VAL A 69 -2.16 1.18 8.49
C VAL A 69 -2.62 1.50 9.90
N GLY A 70 -1.68 1.81 10.83
CA GLY A 70 -2.00 2.20 12.20
C GLY A 70 -2.84 3.48 12.27
N LEU A 71 -2.43 4.51 11.53
CA LEU A 71 -3.16 5.77 11.41
C LEU A 71 -4.59 5.56 10.89
N SER A 72 -4.74 4.75 9.85
CA SER A 72 -6.06 4.44 9.26
C SER A 72 -6.98 3.74 10.26
N LYS A 73 -6.47 2.81 11.07
CA LYS A 73 -7.22 2.15 12.13
C LYS A 73 -7.67 3.14 13.21
N GLY A 74 -6.78 4.03 13.65
CA GLY A 74 -7.11 5.07 14.62
C GLY A 74 -8.25 5.96 14.13
N VAL A 75 -8.12 6.49 12.93
CA VAL A 75 -9.14 7.36 12.31
C VAL A 75 -10.46 6.60 12.08
N ALA A 76 -10.40 5.31 11.70
CA ALA A 76 -11.60 4.48 11.57
C ALA A 76 -12.40 4.41 12.88
N LEU A 77 -11.72 4.22 14.03
CA LEU A 77 -12.38 4.21 15.34
C LEU A 77 -12.96 5.57 15.70
N GLU A 78 -12.25 6.67 15.43
CA GLU A 78 -12.70 8.03 15.69
C GLU A 78 -13.92 8.44 14.86
N THR A 79 -14.19 7.75 13.75
CA THR A 79 -15.23 8.11 12.79
C THR A 79 -16.36 7.07 12.67
N ALA A 80 -16.28 5.98 13.40
CA ALA A 80 -17.20 4.82 13.29
C ALA A 80 -18.69 5.18 13.43
N THR A 81 -19.02 6.19 14.25
CA THR A 81 -20.42 6.64 14.47
C THR A 81 -20.87 7.74 13.52
N HIS A 82 -20.05 8.12 12.54
CA HIS A 82 -20.31 9.26 11.66
C HIS A 82 -20.63 8.86 10.20
N GLY A 83 -20.92 7.58 9.93
CA GLY A 83 -21.14 7.10 8.56
C GLY A 83 -19.88 7.15 7.67
N ILE A 84 -18.70 7.22 8.28
CA ILE A 84 -17.41 7.31 7.58
C ILE A 84 -16.67 5.99 7.73
N THR A 85 -16.12 5.46 6.64
CA THR A 85 -15.20 4.31 6.68
C THR A 85 -13.79 4.72 6.27
N VAL A 86 -12.80 4.11 6.90
CA VAL A 86 -11.37 4.35 6.63
C VAL A 86 -10.67 3.01 6.50
N ASN A 87 -10.16 2.69 5.31
CA ASN A 87 -9.54 1.41 5.01
C ASN A 87 -8.21 1.58 4.29
N CYS A 88 -7.36 0.57 4.40
CA CYS A 88 -6.14 0.45 3.61
C CYS A 88 -6.29 -0.68 2.58
N ILE A 89 -5.85 -0.44 1.34
CA ILE A 89 -5.53 -1.50 0.39
C ILE A 89 -4.02 -1.74 0.48
N CYS A 90 -3.61 -3.01 0.55
CA CYS A 90 -2.23 -3.44 0.71
C CYS A 90 -1.79 -4.26 -0.52
N PRO A 91 -1.39 -3.60 -1.63
CA PRO A 91 -1.01 -4.29 -2.85
C PRO A 91 0.31 -5.06 -2.70
N GLY A 92 0.40 -6.21 -3.39
CA GLY A 92 1.64 -6.88 -3.74
C GLY A 92 2.33 -6.25 -4.96
N TRP A 93 3.02 -7.07 -5.76
CA TRP A 93 3.66 -6.61 -6.99
C TRP A 93 2.62 -6.19 -8.02
N THR A 94 2.54 -4.89 -8.27
CA THR A 94 1.60 -4.28 -9.20
C THR A 94 2.34 -3.79 -10.44
N ASP A 95 1.81 -4.07 -11.64
CA ASP A 95 2.44 -3.69 -12.91
C ASP A 95 2.35 -2.19 -13.16
N THR A 96 3.37 -1.49 -12.70
CA THR A 96 3.51 -0.04 -12.81
C THR A 96 4.92 0.31 -13.27
N VAL A 97 5.13 1.54 -13.70
CA VAL A 97 6.48 2.04 -14.05
C VAL A 97 7.48 1.89 -12.90
N LEU A 98 7.01 1.85 -11.67
CA LEU A 98 7.85 1.81 -10.47
C LEU A 98 8.61 0.49 -10.31
N ILE A 99 8.08 -0.62 -10.83
CA ILE A 99 8.72 -1.95 -10.71
C ILE A 99 9.53 -2.34 -11.95
N GLN A 100 9.43 -1.59 -13.05
CA GLN A 100 10.13 -1.95 -14.30
C GLN A 100 11.65 -2.11 -14.10
N PRO A 101 12.38 -1.23 -13.38
CA PRO A 101 13.82 -1.42 -13.16
C PRO A 101 14.15 -2.72 -12.43
N GLN A 102 13.25 -3.20 -11.54
CA GLN A 102 13.46 -4.46 -10.83
C GLN A 102 13.25 -5.68 -11.73
N ILE A 103 12.29 -5.59 -12.65
CA ILE A 103 12.05 -6.61 -13.67
C ILE A 103 13.23 -6.67 -14.64
N GLU A 104 13.70 -5.51 -15.13
CA GLU A 104 14.82 -5.41 -16.05
C GLU A 104 16.12 -5.97 -15.44
N ALA A 105 16.40 -5.64 -14.17
CA ALA A 105 17.55 -6.17 -13.48
C ALA A 105 17.56 -7.70 -13.39
N ARG A 106 16.38 -8.33 -13.21
CA ARG A 106 16.25 -9.80 -13.22
C ARG A 106 16.30 -10.37 -14.63
N ALA A 107 15.66 -9.72 -15.58
CA ALA A 107 15.66 -10.13 -16.99
C ALA A 107 17.09 -10.18 -17.57
N ALA A 108 17.98 -9.31 -17.12
CA ALA A 108 19.39 -9.30 -17.54
C ALA A 108 20.10 -10.64 -17.30
N ALA A 109 19.78 -11.36 -16.20
CA ALA A 109 20.28 -12.68 -15.91
C ALA A 109 19.75 -13.78 -16.87
N HIS A 110 18.72 -13.47 -17.63
CA HIS A 110 18.06 -14.36 -18.60
C HIS A 110 18.19 -13.82 -20.04
N GLY A 111 19.29 -13.16 -20.37
CA GLY A 111 19.51 -12.62 -21.73
C GLY A 111 18.54 -11.54 -22.18
N GLY A 112 17.90 -10.85 -21.22
CA GLY A 112 16.90 -9.81 -21.49
C GLY A 112 15.45 -10.32 -21.59
N ASP A 113 15.19 -11.61 -21.30
CA ASP A 113 13.82 -12.15 -21.26
C ASP A 113 13.02 -11.53 -20.10
N ARG A 114 12.16 -10.56 -20.43
CA ARG A 114 11.28 -9.88 -19.48
C ARG A 114 10.36 -10.86 -18.76
N ALA A 115 9.83 -11.87 -19.44
CA ALA A 115 8.92 -12.84 -18.82
C ALA A 115 9.63 -13.68 -17.75
N ALA A 116 10.89 -14.06 -17.99
CA ALA A 116 11.72 -14.71 -16.99
C ALA A 116 12.01 -13.78 -15.80
N GLY A 117 12.34 -12.51 -16.06
CA GLY A 117 12.55 -11.51 -15.00
C GLY A 117 11.31 -11.30 -14.12
N VAL A 118 10.13 -11.26 -14.70
CA VAL A 118 8.85 -11.19 -13.97
C VAL A 118 8.65 -12.46 -13.12
N ARG A 119 8.84 -13.65 -13.68
CA ARG A 119 8.71 -14.91 -12.93
C ARG A 119 9.65 -14.95 -11.73
N ASP A 120 10.88 -14.52 -11.88
CA ASP A 120 11.85 -14.50 -10.77
C ASP A 120 11.46 -13.51 -9.68
N LEU A 121 10.98 -12.30 -10.07
CA LEU A 121 10.49 -11.31 -9.11
C LEU A 121 9.32 -11.85 -8.29
N LEU A 122 8.37 -12.50 -8.92
CA LEU A 122 7.15 -12.98 -8.29
C LEU A 122 7.40 -14.22 -7.42
N ARG A 123 8.24 -15.15 -7.89
CA ARG A 123 8.54 -16.41 -7.20
C ARG A 123 9.05 -16.21 -5.78
N GLU A 124 9.73 -15.10 -5.52
CA GLU A 124 10.28 -14.81 -4.20
C GLU A 124 9.19 -14.59 -3.14
N LYS A 125 8.03 -14.02 -3.54
CA LYS A 125 7.09 -13.44 -2.58
C LYS A 125 5.61 -13.62 -2.94
N GLN A 126 5.26 -13.78 -4.21
CA GLN A 126 3.87 -13.75 -4.68
C GLN A 126 3.46 -15.08 -5.32
N PRO A 127 2.85 -15.99 -4.54
CA PRO A 127 2.60 -17.39 -4.95
C PRO A 127 1.77 -17.55 -6.23
N ASN A 128 0.86 -16.62 -6.53
CA ASN A 128 0.04 -16.69 -7.75
C ASN A 128 0.83 -16.40 -9.04
N LEU A 129 2.10 -15.99 -8.94
CA LEU A 129 3.02 -15.72 -10.05
C LEU A 129 2.46 -14.76 -11.13
N THR A 130 1.57 -13.86 -10.74
CA THR A 130 0.92 -12.90 -11.65
C THR A 130 1.13 -11.47 -11.15
N LEU A 131 1.67 -10.59 -12.00
CA LEU A 131 1.67 -9.17 -11.71
C LEU A 131 0.23 -8.68 -11.61
N LEU A 132 -0.05 -7.89 -10.58
CA LEU A 132 -1.37 -7.33 -10.37
C LEU A 132 -1.57 -6.14 -11.32
N PRO A 133 -2.59 -6.14 -12.20
CA PRO A 133 -2.93 -4.96 -12.97
C PRO A 133 -3.38 -3.82 -12.02
N PRO A 134 -2.96 -2.56 -12.23
CA PRO A 134 -3.36 -1.43 -11.39
C PRO A 134 -4.88 -1.27 -11.26
N GLU A 135 -5.62 -1.62 -12.33
CA GLU A 135 -7.08 -1.57 -12.38
C GLU A 135 -7.73 -2.40 -11.26
N ARG A 136 -7.11 -3.51 -10.87
CA ARG A 136 -7.62 -4.35 -9.78
C ARG A 136 -7.59 -3.64 -8.43
N ILE A 137 -6.61 -2.76 -8.23
CA ILE A 137 -6.58 -1.91 -7.03
C ILE A 137 -7.72 -0.89 -7.10
N GLY A 138 -7.97 -0.33 -8.30
CA GLY A 138 -9.11 0.56 -8.55
C GLY A 138 -10.46 -0.11 -8.27
N ASP A 139 -10.67 -1.34 -8.78
CA ASP A 139 -11.88 -2.12 -8.54
C ASP A 139 -12.16 -2.33 -7.03
N VAL A 140 -11.11 -2.66 -6.27
CA VAL A 140 -11.21 -2.83 -4.82
C VAL A 140 -11.51 -1.49 -4.13
N ALA A 141 -10.92 -0.38 -4.59
CA ALA A 141 -11.22 0.94 -4.04
C ALA A 141 -12.69 1.34 -4.30
N VAL A 142 -13.21 1.08 -5.50
CA VAL A 142 -14.63 1.29 -5.84
C VAL A 142 -15.54 0.45 -4.95
N PHE A 143 -15.21 -0.83 -4.73
CA PHE A 143 -15.95 -1.70 -3.82
C PHE A 143 -15.97 -1.12 -2.40
N LEU A 144 -14.82 -0.71 -1.85
CA LEU A 144 -14.73 -0.14 -0.51
C LEU A 144 -15.49 1.20 -0.36
N CYS A 145 -15.77 1.89 -1.47
CA CYS A 145 -16.59 3.10 -1.48
C CYS A 145 -18.10 2.82 -1.63
N SER A 146 -18.49 1.60 -1.97
CA SER A 146 -19.90 1.21 -2.18
C SER A 146 -20.66 0.98 -0.88
N GLU A 147 -22.00 0.94 -0.96
CA GLU A 147 -22.85 0.59 0.17
C GLU A 147 -22.66 -0.87 0.64
N ALA A 148 -22.26 -1.77 -0.24
CA ALA A 148 -21.92 -3.15 0.12
C ALA A 148 -20.76 -3.24 1.13
N ALA A 149 -19.91 -2.23 1.17
CA ALA A 149 -18.76 -2.14 2.08
C ALA A 149 -19.02 -1.19 3.28
N ALA A 150 -20.25 -0.72 3.51
CA ALA A 150 -20.55 0.27 4.56
C ALA A 150 -20.16 -0.19 5.99
N GLY A 151 -20.14 -1.49 6.24
CA GLY A 151 -19.68 -2.09 7.50
C GLY A 151 -18.16 -2.38 7.56
N ILE A 152 -17.40 -2.13 6.49
CA ILE A 152 -15.98 -2.41 6.42
C ILE A 152 -15.22 -1.13 6.77
N THR A 153 -14.61 -1.08 7.97
CA THR A 153 -13.77 0.05 8.40
C THR A 153 -12.59 -0.45 9.24
N GLY A 154 -11.44 0.23 9.17
CA GLY A 154 -10.22 -0.13 9.89
C GLY A 154 -9.48 -1.34 9.32
N VAL A 155 -9.88 -1.86 8.16
CA VAL A 155 -9.23 -3.03 7.55
C VAL A 155 -7.95 -2.63 6.80
N ALA A 156 -6.94 -3.49 6.88
CA ALA A 156 -5.80 -3.49 5.98
C ALA A 156 -5.94 -4.69 5.03
N LEU A 157 -6.51 -4.46 3.86
CA LEU A 157 -6.91 -5.49 2.91
C LEU A 157 -5.76 -5.85 1.96
N PRO A 158 -5.17 -7.05 2.05
CA PRO A 158 -4.16 -7.49 1.10
C PRO A 158 -4.78 -7.75 -0.28
N VAL A 159 -4.11 -7.26 -1.32
CA VAL A 159 -4.38 -7.59 -2.73
C VAL A 159 -3.03 -7.95 -3.33
N ASP A 160 -2.54 -9.17 -3.03
CA ASP A 160 -1.12 -9.47 -3.06
C ASP A 160 -0.76 -10.85 -3.64
N GLY A 161 -1.74 -11.55 -4.22
CA GLY A 161 -1.52 -12.87 -4.82
C GLY A 161 -1.04 -13.94 -3.83
N GLY A 162 -1.33 -13.77 -2.54
CA GLY A 162 -0.97 -14.71 -1.48
C GLY A 162 0.35 -14.41 -0.76
N TRP A 163 0.97 -13.28 -1.02
CA TRP A 163 2.23 -12.88 -0.37
C TRP A 163 2.15 -12.93 1.16
N THR A 164 1.08 -12.41 1.74
CA THR A 164 0.92 -12.32 3.21
C THR A 164 0.21 -13.52 3.84
N ALA A 165 -0.10 -14.56 3.06
CA ALA A 165 -0.76 -15.77 3.54
C ALA A 165 0.22 -16.86 4.04
N GLN A 166 1.53 -16.58 4.04
CA GLN A 166 2.60 -17.51 4.42
C GLN A 166 3.48 -16.96 5.55
#